data_928df75f5efdadd059e7f10ebbb14e74
#
_entry.id   928df75f5efdadd059e7f10ebbb14e74
#
_cell.length_a   1.000
_cell.length_b   1.000
_cell.length_c   1.000
_cell.angle_alpha   90.00
_cell.angle_beta   90.00
_cell.angle_gamma   90.00
#
_symmetry.space_group_name_H-M   'P 1'
#
loop_
_entity.id
_entity.type
_entity.pdbx_description
1 polymer ?
#
loop_
_entity_poly.entity_id
_entity_poly.type
_entity_poly.pdbx_seq_one_letter_code
_entity_poly.pdbx_strand_id
1 'polypeptide(L)'
;MSRESMEYDVVIVGAGPSGLSTAIKLRQLCLENQSDISVCVIEKGSEVGAHILSGAVLEPRALNELFPDWKERGAPLNTPVTSDQFLFLTQNNSFKLPTPPQMNNHGNFIISLGNLCRWLAEQAEALGVCLLYTSPSPRDGLLSRMPSSA
;
A
#
# COMPACT_ATOMS: atom_id res chain seq x y z
N MET A 1 -16.87 -17.87 -27.67
CA MET A 1 -15.89 -18.04 -26.58
C MET A 1 -16.64 -17.89 -25.26
N SER A 2 -16.69 -18.95 -24.46
CA SER A 2 -17.23 -18.86 -23.09
C SER A 2 -16.24 -18.01 -22.27
N ARG A 3 -16.73 -16.99 -21.59
CA ARG A 3 -15.91 -16.25 -20.64
C ARG A 3 -15.72 -17.14 -19.41
N GLU A 4 -14.48 -17.32 -19.01
CA GLU A 4 -14.19 -17.91 -17.71
C GLU A 4 -14.68 -16.95 -16.63
N SER A 5 -15.40 -17.45 -15.64
CA SER A 5 -15.88 -16.70 -14.49
C SER A 5 -15.42 -17.40 -13.21
N MET A 6 -14.97 -16.63 -12.26
CA MET A 6 -14.65 -17.10 -10.90
C MET A 6 -15.59 -16.40 -9.92
N GLU A 7 -16.12 -17.16 -8.98
CA GLU A 7 -17.06 -16.65 -7.98
C GLU A 7 -16.32 -16.42 -6.66
N TYR A 8 -16.54 -15.26 -6.05
CA TYR A 8 -16.06 -14.91 -4.74
C TYR A 8 -17.17 -14.23 -3.96
N ASP A 9 -17.20 -14.44 -2.64
CA ASP A 9 -18.16 -13.76 -1.75
C ASP A 9 -17.85 -12.28 -1.63
N VAL A 10 -16.56 -11.90 -1.64
CA VAL A 10 -16.12 -10.51 -1.55
C VAL A 10 -15.03 -10.23 -2.58
N VAL A 11 -15.24 -9.19 -3.39
CA VAL A 11 -14.24 -8.69 -4.33
C VAL A 11 -13.86 -7.26 -3.96
N ILE A 12 -12.56 -7.04 -3.74
CA ILE A 12 -11.98 -5.74 -3.43
C ILE A 12 -11.21 -5.24 -4.65
N VAL A 13 -11.47 -4.02 -5.09
CA VAL A 13 -10.80 -3.43 -6.25
C VAL A 13 -9.69 -2.50 -5.80
N GLY A 14 -8.46 -2.87 -6.16
CA GLY A 14 -7.23 -2.14 -5.85
C GLY A 14 -6.43 -2.73 -4.68
N ALA A 15 -5.19 -3.16 -4.96
CA ALA A 15 -4.23 -3.67 -3.98
C ALA A 15 -3.34 -2.56 -3.38
N GLY A 16 -3.93 -1.41 -3.08
CA GLY A 16 -3.30 -0.36 -2.29
C GLY A 16 -3.42 -0.65 -0.78
N PRO A 17 -2.87 0.24 0.08
CA PRO A 17 -2.90 0.04 1.54
C PRO A 17 -4.31 -0.22 2.09
N SER A 18 -5.31 0.51 1.60
CA SER A 18 -6.70 0.38 2.04
C SER A 18 -7.30 -0.97 1.64
N GLY A 19 -7.18 -1.37 0.36
CA GLY A 19 -7.73 -2.63 -0.12
C GLY A 19 -7.09 -3.85 0.56
N LEU A 20 -5.77 -3.85 0.68
CA LEU A 20 -5.04 -4.93 1.33
C LEU A 20 -5.36 -5.01 2.83
N SER A 21 -5.39 -3.88 3.54
CA SER A 21 -5.77 -3.86 4.97
C SER A 21 -7.21 -4.35 5.19
N THR A 22 -8.13 -4.00 4.27
CA THR A 22 -9.51 -4.49 4.31
C THR A 22 -9.57 -6.00 4.12
N ALA A 23 -8.87 -6.53 3.11
CA ALA A 23 -8.83 -7.96 2.84
C ALA A 23 -8.24 -8.75 4.02
N ILE A 24 -7.12 -8.29 4.57
CA ILE A 24 -6.44 -8.87 5.72
C ILE A 24 -7.39 -8.90 6.93
N LYS A 25 -7.96 -7.75 7.29
CA LYS A 25 -8.84 -7.67 8.46
C LYS A 25 -10.08 -8.53 8.30
N LEU A 26 -10.67 -8.57 7.11
CA LEU A 26 -11.80 -9.45 6.83
C LEU A 26 -11.44 -10.92 7.03
N ARG A 27 -10.31 -11.38 6.48
CA ARG A 27 -9.86 -12.77 6.66
C ARG A 27 -9.50 -13.10 8.12
N GLN A 28 -8.91 -12.16 8.87
CA GLN A 28 -8.69 -12.33 10.32
C GLN A 28 -10.03 -12.56 11.05
N LEU A 29 -11.03 -11.72 10.78
CA LEU A 29 -12.35 -11.84 11.37
C LEU A 29 -13.05 -13.15 10.96
N CYS A 30 -12.87 -13.60 9.71
CA CYS A 30 -13.39 -14.89 9.25
C CYS A 30 -12.78 -16.04 10.04
N LEU A 31 -11.47 -16.01 10.26
CA LEU A 31 -10.79 -17.04 11.05
C LEU A 31 -11.25 -17.05 12.53
N GLU A 32 -11.39 -15.86 13.14
CA GLU A 32 -11.87 -15.69 14.50
C GLU A 32 -13.31 -16.23 14.68
N ASN A 33 -14.18 -16.02 13.68
CA ASN A 33 -15.59 -16.41 13.70
C ASN A 33 -15.88 -17.74 12.99
N GLN A 34 -14.86 -18.46 12.57
CA GLN A 34 -14.98 -19.74 11.83
C GLN A 34 -15.89 -19.62 10.59
N SER A 35 -15.82 -18.49 9.90
CA SER A 35 -16.56 -18.22 8.66
C SER A 35 -15.71 -18.55 7.45
N ASP A 36 -16.32 -19.21 6.47
CA ASP A 36 -15.65 -19.55 5.19
C ASP A 36 -16.13 -18.59 4.11
N ILE A 37 -15.55 -17.37 4.11
CA ILE A 37 -15.81 -16.33 3.11
C ILE A 37 -14.60 -16.25 2.18
N SER A 38 -14.84 -16.43 0.90
CA SER A 38 -13.83 -16.26 -0.15
C SER A 38 -13.60 -14.78 -0.46
N VAL A 39 -12.33 -14.33 -0.42
CA VAL A 39 -11.96 -12.93 -0.65
C VAL A 39 -10.98 -12.84 -1.80
N CYS A 40 -11.29 -11.97 -2.77
CA CYS A 40 -10.42 -11.67 -3.90
C CYS A 40 -10.10 -10.18 -3.93
N VAL A 41 -8.84 -9.84 -4.19
CA VAL A 41 -8.40 -8.48 -4.49
C VAL A 41 -7.98 -8.40 -5.95
N ILE A 42 -8.53 -7.47 -6.70
CA ILE A 42 -8.20 -7.22 -8.11
C ILE A 42 -7.29 -6.01 -8.19
N GLU A 43 -6.10 -6.19 -8.76
CA GLU A 43 -5.13 -5.11 -9.01
C GLU A 43 -4.98 -4.85 -10.52
N LYS A 44 -5.03 -3.57 -10.89
CA LYS A 44 -4.86 -3.15 -12.28
C LYS A 44 -3.40 -3.25 -12.75
N GLY A 45 -2.44 -3.11 -11.84
CA GLY A 45 -1.02 -3.23 -12.14
C GLY A 45 -0.61 -4.67 -12.42
N SER A 46 0.57 -4.85 -13.02
CA SER A 46 1.18 -6.16 -13.24
C SER A 46 1.63 -6.82 -11.92
N GLU A 47 1.80 -6.04 -10.89
CA GLU A 47 2.15 -6.45 -9.52
C GLU A 47 1.68 -5.41 -8.52
N VAL A 48 1.56 -5.80 -7.25
CA VAL A 48 1.23 -4.87 -6.17
C VAL A 48 2.34 -3.82 -6.02
N GLY A 49 1.95 -2.55 -5.96
CA GLY A 49 2.87 -1.43 -5.81
C GLY A 49 3.50 -0.91 -7.10
N ALA A 50 3.24 -1.51 -8.26
CA ALA A 50 3.82 -1.09 -9.55
C ALA A 50 3.53 0.37 -9.90
N HIS A 51 2.36 0.89 -9.52
CA HIS A 51 1.94 2.26 -9.78
C HIS A 51 2.21 3.23 -8.61
N ILE A 52 2.83 2.76 -7.53
CA ILE A 52 3.16 3.58 -6.36
C ILE A 52 4.56 4.15 -6.53
N LEU A 53 4.65 5.44 -6.88
CA LEU A 53 5.93 6.10 -7.21
C LEU A 53 6.56 6.81 -6.02
N SER A 54 5.80 7.13 -4.98
CA SER A 54 6.30 7.93 -3.86
C SER A 54 6.48 7.11 -2.58
N GLY A 55 7.41 7.59 -1.73
CA GLY A 55 7.46 7.20 -0.33
C GLY A 55 6.36 7.87 0.48
N ALA A 56 6.28 7.52 1.74
CA ALA A 56 5.36 8.11 2.70
C ALA A 56 6.01 8.20 4.08
N VAL A 57 5.45 9.06 4.93
CA VAL A 57 5.65 8.97 6.38
C VAL A 57 4.46 8.23 6.95
N LEU A 58 4.71 7.11 7.59
CA LEU A 58 3.69 6.22 8.14
C LEU A 58 3.61 6.36 9.65
N GLU A 59 2.42 6.67 10.16
CA GLU A 59 2.07 6.47 11.57
C GLU A 59 1.78 4.99 11.81
N PRO A 60 2.50 4.29 12.70
CA PRO A 60 2.41 2.82 12.81
C PRO A 60 1.15 2.32 13.52
N ARG A 61 0.28 3.20 14.04
CA ARG A 61 -0.90 2.82 14.81
C ARG A 61 -1.80 1.83 14.09
N ALA A 62 -2.19 2.14 12.85
CA ALA A 62 -3.05 1.25 12.06
C ALA A 62 -2.39 -0.11 11.79
N LEU A 63 -1.07 -0.11 11.58
CA LEU A 63 -0.31 -1.35 11.40
C LEU A 63 -0.22 -2.16 12.71
N ASN A 64 -0.05 -1.50 13.86
CA ASN A 64 -0.09 -2.15 15.17
C ASN A 64 -1.46 -2.80 15.47
N GLU A 65 -2.55 -2.19 14.99
CA GLU A 65 -3.90 -2.74 15.14
C GLU A 65 -4.14 -3.94 14.21
N LEU A 66 -3.54 -3.90 13.00
CA LEU A 66 -3.69 -4.96 12.01
C LEU A 66 -2.79 -6.16 12.31
N PHE A 67 -1.54 -5.90 12.66
CA PHE A 67 -0.50 -6.87 13.02
C PHE A 67 0.32 -6.35 14.21
N PRO A 68 -0.02 -6.70 15.45
CA PRO A 68 0.78 -6.30 16.62
C PRO A 68 2.23 -6.77 16.54
N ASP A 69 2.47 -7.86 15.82
CA ASP A 69 3.76 -8.52 15.60
C ASP A 69 4.43 -8.15 14.24
N TRP A 70 4.08 -6.98 13.67
CA TRP A 70 4.59 -6.57 12.34
C TRP A 70 6.12 -6.49 12.26
N LYS A 71 6.81 -6.23 13.37
CA LYS A 71 8.28 -6.19 13.42
C LYS A 71 8.87 -7.57 13.22
N GLU A 72 8.36 -8.55 13.92
CA GLU A 72 8.75 -9.95 13.84
C GLU A 72 8.42 -10.54 12.46
N ARG A 73 7.34 -10.06 11.84
CA ARG A 73 6.96 -10.40 10.46
C ARG A 73 7.80 -9.71 9.40
N GLY A 74 8.74 -8.85 9.79
CA GLY A 74 9.61 -8.18 8.84
C GLY A 74 8.95 -7.09 7.99
N ALA A 75 7.97 -6.36 8.53
CA ALA A 75 7.40 -5.21 7.85
C ALA A 75 8.49 -4.18 7.52
N PRO A 76 8.47 -3.54 6.33
CA PRO A 76 9.55 -2.71 5.83
C PRO A 76 9.57 -1.30 6.43
N LEU A 77 9.50 -1.19 7.75
CA LEU A 77 9.55 0.05 8.53
C LEU A 77 10.93 0.21 9.19
N ASN A 78 11.95 0.44 8.39
CA ASN A 78 13.34 0.43 8.84
C ASN A 78 13.91 1.81 9.17
N THR A 79 13.22 2.90 8.81
CA THR A 79 13.73 4.27 8.95
C THR A 79 12.80 5.11 9.84
N PRO A 80 13.07 5.16 11.15
CA PRO A 80 12.30 6.04 12.04
C PRO A 80 12.56 7.52 11.72
N VAL A 81 11.54 8.35 11.86
CA VAL A 81 11.69 9.81 11.76
C VAL A 81 12.47 10.32 12.98
N THR A 82 13.60 10.97 12.73
CA THR A 82 14.47 11.52 13.77
C THR A 82 14.29 13.03 13.96
N SER A 83 13.88 13.74 12.91
CA SER A 83 13.64 15.19 12.98
C SER A 83 12.74 15.65 11.85
N ASP A 84 12.01 16.74 12.10
CA ASP A 84 11.21 17.47 11.12
C ASP A 84 11.78 18.89 10.92
N GLN A 85 11.67 19.37 9.69
CA GLN A 85 12.01 20.76 9.37
C GLN A 85 10.91 21.37 8.52
N PHE A 86 10.36 22.48 8.99
CA PHE A 86 9.43 23.30 8.23
C PHE A 86 10.16 24.51 7.67
N LEU A 87 10.29 24.56 6.33
CA LEU A 87 11.09 25.55 5.63
C LEU A 87 10.21 26.43 4.75
N PHE A 88 10.41 27.75 4.86
CA PHE A 88 9.91 28.70 3.89
C PHE A 88 11.02 28.96 2.83
N LEU A 89 10.70 28.67 1.58
CA LEU A 89 11.65 28.75 0.47
C LEU A 89 11.38 30.00 -0.38
N THR A 90 12.44 30.69 -0.74
CA THR A 90 12.46 31.76 -1.75
C THR A 90 13.36 31.33 -2.89
N GLN A 91 13.48 32.16 -3.95
CA GLN A 91 14.33 31.81 -5.09
C GLN A 91 15.78 31.49 -4.70
N ASN A 92 16.34 32.20 -3.69
CA ASN A 92 17.75 32.11 -3.35
C ASN A 92 18.03 31.77 -1.89
N ASN A 93 16.99 31.66 -1.04
CA ASN A 93 17.15 31.46 0.42
C ASN A 93 16.11 30.50 0.95
N SER A 94 16.42 29.88 2.11
CA SER A 94 15.50 29.12 2.92
C SER A 94 15.49 29.62 4.35
N PHE A 95 14.32 29.71 4.96
CA PHE A 95 14.13 30.12 6.35
C PHE A 95 13.44 29.00 7.11
N LYS A 96 14.04 28.58 8.23
CA LYS A 96 13.43 27.59 9.11
C LYS A 96 12.35 28.24 9.95
N LEU A 97 11.14 27.72 9.87
CA LEU A 97 10.00 28.14 10.67
C LEU A 97 9.73 27.10 11.78
N PRO A 98 9.01 27.47 12.85
CA PRO A 98 8.54 26.50 13.84
C PRO A 98 7.66 25.47 13.18
N THR A 99 7.94 24.18 13.43
CA THR A 99 7.11 23.07 12.91
C THR A 99 5.76 23.09 13.63
N PRO A 100 4.61 23.21 12.90
CA PRO A 100 3.30 23.12 13.53
C PRO A 100 3.11 21.77 14.21
N PRO A 101 2.43 21.70 15.38
CA PRO A 101 2.26 20.46 16.13
C PRO A 101 1.65 19.30 15.30
N GLN A 102 0.73 19.61 14.38
CA GLN A 102 0.08 18.64 13.50
C GLN A 102 1.02 18.09 12.40
N MET A 103 2.19 18.69 12.19
CA MET A 103 3.21 18.25 11.24
C MET A 103 4.37 17.53 11.93
N ASN A 104 4.26 17.27 13.23
CA ASN A 104 5.26 16.53 13.97
C ASN A 104 5.13 15.03 13.65
N ASN A 105 6.21 14.45 13.14
CA ASN A 105 6.27 13.03 12.77
C ASN A 105 7.08 12.18 13.75
N HIS A 106 7.31 12.66 14.96
CA HIS A 106 8.04 11.89 15.96
C HIS A 106 7.33 10.56 16.26
N GLY A 107 8.04 9.45 16.15
CA GLY A 107 7.49 8.10 16.31
C GLY A 107 6.92 7.47 15.03
N ASN A 108 6.91 8.22 13.92
CA ASN A 108 6.53 7.73 12.60
C ASN A 108 7.75 7.16 11.85
N PHE A 109 7.50 6.52 10.71
CA PHE A 109 8.53 5.90 9.88
C PHE A 109 8.49 6.46 8.45
N ILE A 110 9.67 6.73 7.89
CA ILE A 110 9.82 6.99 6.46
C ILE A 110 9.86 5.65 5.75
N ILE A 111 8.96 5.44 4.81
CA ILE A 111 8.78 4.16 4.12
C ILE A 111 8.71 4.31 2.60
N SER A 112 9.00 3.22 1.89
CA SER A 112 8.51 3.02 0.53
C SER A 112 7.11 2.44 0.61
N LEU A 113 6.11 3.21 0.16
CA LEU A 113 4.71 2.77 0.18
C LEU A 113 4.50 1.54 -0.71
N GLY A 114 5.22 1.45 -1.84
CA GLY A 114 5.20 0.28 -2.70
C GLY A 114 5.70 -0.98 -1.99
N ASN A 115 6.80 -0.88 -1.23
CA ASN A 115 7.32 -2.01 -0.45
C ASN A 115 6.36 -2.44 0.66
N LEU A 116 5.73 -1.47 1.34
CA LEU A 116 4.70 -1.78 2.34
C LEU A 116 3.53 -2.52 1.71
N CYS A 117 3.05 -2.08 0.54
CA CYS A 117 1.95 -2.77 -0.15
C CYS A 117 2.34 -4.19 -0.57
N ARG A 118 3.55 -4.42 -1.08
CA ARG A 118 4.01 -5.78 -1.41
C ARG A 118 4.02 -6.67 -0.17
N TRP A 119 4.56 -6.18 0.93
CA TRP A 119 4.56 -6.93 2.19
C TRP A 119 3.13 -7.21 2.68
N LEU A 120 2.20 -6.24 2.61
CA LEU A 120 0.79 -6.46 2.96
C LEU A 120 0.14 -7.50 2.04
N ALA A 121 0.49 -7.52 0.75
CA ALA A 121 0.00 -8.51 -0.19
C ALA A 121 0.44 -9.94 0.21
N GLU A 122 1.71 -10.12 0.57
CA GLU A 122 2.23 -11.40 1.08
C GLU A 122 1.46 -11.85 2.35
N GLN A 123 1.15 -10.91 3.27
CA GLN A 123 0.35 -11.22 4.45
C GLN A 123 -1.11 -11.59 4.09
N ALA A 124 -1.69 -10.93 3.10
CA ALA A 124 -3.04 -11.22 2.61
C ALA A 124 -3.11 -12.62 1.99
N GLU A 125 -2.15 -12.96 1.12
CA GLU A 125 -2.05 -14.30 0.51
C GLU A 125 -1.86 -15.40 1.56
N ALA A 126 -1.03 -15.15 2.58
CA ALA A 126 -0.85 -16.08 3.70
C ALA A 126 -2.14 -16.34 4.50
N LEU A 127 -3.10 -15.39 4.48
CA LEU A 127 -4.43 -15.53 5.06
C LEU A 127 -5.46 -16.13 4.09
N GLY A 128 -5.05 -16.52 2.88
CA GLY A 128 -5.92 -17.11 1.87
C GLY A 128 -6.72 -16.10 1.03
N VAL A 129 -6.26 -14.86 0.94
CA VAL A 129 -6.81 -13.88 -0.03
C VAL A 129 -6.30 -14.23 -1.43
N CYS A 130 -7.20 -14.27 -2.40
CA CYS A 130 -6.82 -14.38 -3.80
C CYS A 130 -6.39 -13.01 -4.34
N LEU A 131 -5.21 -12.90 -4.93
CA LEU A 131 -4.77 -11.69 -5.63
C LEU A 131 -4.83 -11.95 -7.15
N LEU A 132 -5.61 -11.14 -7.84
CA LEU A 132 -5.73 -11.18 -9.29
C LEU A 132 -5.13 -9.92 -9.91
N TYR A 133 -4.17 -10.12 -10.79
CA TYR A 133 -3.53 -9.05 -11.54
C TYR A 133 -4.17 -8.95 -12.91
N THR A 134 -4.56 -7.76 -13.32
CA THR A 134 -5.04 -7.57 -14.69
C THR A 134 -3.83 -7.40 -15.61
N SER A 135 -3.86 -8.05 -16.77
CA SER A 135 -2.89 -7.74 -17.82
C SER A 135 -2.95 -6.24 -18.15
N PRO A 136 -1.81 -5.60 -18.46
CA PRO A 136 -1.80 -4.19 -18.78
C PRO A 136 -2.84 -3.91 -19.86
N SER A 137 -3.67 -2.88 -19.64
CA SER A 137 -4.66 -2.45 -20.62
C SER A 137 -3.92 -2.07 -21.91
N PRO A 138 -4.49 -2.36 -23.11
CA PRO A 138 -3.93 -1.86 -24.36
C PRO A 138 -3.70 -0.35 -24.36
N ARG A 139 -4.39 0.41 -23.51
CA ARG A 139 -4.16 1.86 -23.31
C ARG A 139 -2.89 2.16 -22.54
N ASP A 140 -2.46 1.31 -21.63
CA ASP A 140 -1.23 1.50 -20.85
C ASP A 140 0.02 1.32 -21.75
N GLY A 141 -0.07 0.51 -22.80
CA GLY A 141 0.99 0.34 -23.81
C GLY A 141 1.11 1.51 -24.79
N LEU A 142 0.10 2.37 -24.92
CA LEU A 142 0.13 3.53 -25.83
C LEU A 142 0.80 4.74 -25.20
N LEU A 143 0.82 4.86 -23.88
CA LEU A 143 1.48 5.98 -23.17
C LEU A 143 3.02 5.84 -23.15
N SER A 144 3.56 4.65 -23.35
CA SER A 144 5.00 4.41 -23.44
C SER A 144 5.61 4.75 -24.82
N ARG A 145 4.79 5.13 -25.80
CA ARG A 145 5.21 5.43 -27.19
C ARG A 145 5.15 6.90 -27.56
N MET A 146 5.18 7.82 -26.61
CA MET A 146 5.43 9.20 -26.96
C MET A 146 6.91 9.32 -27.36
N PRO A 147 7.25 9.68 -28.62
CA PRO A 147 8.61 9.98 -28.98
C PRO A 147 9.06 11.19 -28.18
N SER A 148 10.20 11.07 -27.50
CA SER A 148 10.87 12.23 -26.95
C SER A 148 11.13 13.17 -28.14
N SER A 149 10.41 14.26 -28.22
CA SER A 149 10.71 15.31 -29.17
C SER A 149 12.10 15.85 -28.87
N ALA A 150 12.97 15.72 -29.88
CA ALA A 150 14.29 16.30 -29.90
C ALA A 150 14.21 17.83 -29.76
#